data_ae2d872c667f23d96c8fb9df3009a93c
#
_entry.id   ae2d872c667f23d96c8fb9df3009a93c
#
_cell.length_a   1.000
_cell.length_b   1.000
_cell.length_c   1.000
_cell.angle_alpha   90.00
_cell.angle_beta   90.00
_cell.angle_gamma   90.00
#
_symmetry.space_group_name_H-M   'P 1'
#
loop_
_entity.id
_entity.type
_entity.pdbx_description
1 polymer ?
#
loop_
_entity_poly.entity_id
_entity_poly.type
_entity_poly.pdbx_seq_one_letter_code
_entity_poly.pdbx_strand_id
1 'polypeptide(L)'
;YTQGYKDNENTLYCVKAREGEISWTFSYPSSLGDKYFQGGSRSTPTFAKGRIYLLGHEGPLFCLEAKTGKLIWKTHLVEDLGGRCPTWGYSGAPLFYKDTIIVQTGGKDGSLLALDAESGKEIWRGGGAEAGYASPYIRASNPLEVVVFNQDGISIHDFSNGKEKSTYQHRTRYDVNAAQPLDLGNKMLVASGYGKGAALLDLTEPQPKVLWESDEVACQMASLVYEGGFAFGIHGQAGANSNRATLFCLDLMEGRKIWEERGFGVGTVILVDDKLVVLSDRGELAIVNASSAGFNELARFQVLGGKNNWTPPTYTNGRMHCRSSSGAWVCLDMVNPK
;
A
#
# COMPACT_ATOMS: atom_id res chain seq x y z
N TYR A 1 -5.98 -8.21 11.94
CA TYR A 1 -6.01 -9.26 10.89
C TYR A 1 -4.67 -9.31 10.18
N THR A 2 -4.19 -10.51 9.87
CA THR A 2 -2.96 -10.73 9.09
C THR A 2 -3.13 -11.93 8.17
N GLN A 3 -2.33 -12.01 7.12
CA GLN A 3 -2.36 -13.11 6.18
C GLN A 3 -1.04 -13.89 6.19
N GLY A 4 -1.09 -15.17 5.87
CA GLY A 4 0.08 -16.02 5.66
C GLY A 4 -0.17 -17.03 4.55
N TYR A 5 0.90 -17.58 4.00
CA TYR A 5 0.86 -18.64 3.00
C TYR A 5 1.54 -19.89 3.54
N LYS A 6 0.91 -21.03 3.38
CA LYS A 6 1.46 -22.34 3.71
C LYS A 6 0.73 -23.44 2.93
N ASP A 7 1.45 -24.44 2.45
CA ASP A 7 0.90 -25.67 1.86
C ASP A 7 -0.14 -25.44 0.74
N ASN A 8 0.15 -24.51 -0.19
CA ASN A 8 -0.73 -24.08 -1.29
C ASN A 8 -2.03 -23.40 -0.84
N GLU A 9 -2.04 -22.80 0.32
CA GLU A 9 -3.16 -22.01 0.82
C GLU A 9 -2.68 -20.64 1.34
N ASN A 10 -3.46 -19.61 1.06
CA ASN A 10 -3.42 -18.36 1.80
C ASN A 10 -4.42 -18.42 2.95
N THR A 11 -3.98 -18.02 4.14
CA THR A 11 -4.82 -17.99 5.34
C THR A 11 -4.88 -16.59 5.91
N LEU A 12 -6.10 -16.09 6.11
CA LEU A 12 -6.37 -14.91 6.92
C LEU A 12 -6.51 -15.35 8.40
N TYR A 13 -5.79 -14.69 9.28
CA TYR A 13 -5.81 -14.89 10.72
C TYR A 13 -6.48 -13.70 11.40
N CYS A 14 -7.46 -13.95 12.25
CA CYS A 14 -7.94 -13.00 13.22
C CYS A 14 -7.21 -13.24 14.54
N VAL A 15 -6.43 -12.27 14.98
CA VAL A 15 -5.58 -12.39 16.16
C VAL A 15 -6.04 -11.39 17.22
N LYS A 16 -6.16 -11.83 18.47
CA LYS A 16 -6.37 -10.95 19.61
C LYS A 16 -5.10 -10.09 19.79
N ALA A 17 -5.26 -8.79 19.67
CA ALA A 17 -4.13 -7.85 19.57
C ALA A 17 -3.23 -7.81 20.81
N ARG A 18 -3.74 -8.18 22.00
CA ARG A 18 -2.99 -8.18 23.26
C ARG A 18 -2.34 -9.52 23.56
N GLU A 19 -3.08 -10.58 23.36
CA GLU A 19 -2.71 -11.94 23.76
C GLU A 19 -1.93 -12.67 22.69
N GLY A 20 -2.06 -12.25 21.43
CA GLY A 20 -1.46 -12.94 20.28
C GLY A 20 -2.21 -14.24 19.90
N GLU A 21 -3.33 -14.54 20.57
CA GLU A 21 -4.11 -15.74 20.31
C GLU A 21 -4.91 -15.62 19.01
N ILE A 22 -4.95 -16.71 18.24
CA ILE A 22 -5.78 -16.80 17.04
C ILE A 22 -7.23 -17.05 17.47
N SER A 23 -8.14 -16.13 17.12
CA SER A 23 -9.56 -16.26 17.36
C SER A 23 -10.25 -17.15 16.33
N TRP A 24 -9.91 -16.96 15.05
CA TRP A 24 -10.38 -17.76 13.93
C TRP A 24 -9.45 -17.61 12.72
N THR A 25 -9.59 -18.50 11.76
CA THR A 25 -8.87 -18.47 10.47
C THR A 25 -9.84 -18.68 9.33
N PHE A 26 -9.47 -18.15 8.16
CA PHE A 26 -10.12 -18.42 6.89
C PHE A 26 -9.05 -18.71 5.83
N SER A 27 -9.07 -19.93 5.27
CA SER A 27 -8.11 -20.37 4.26
C SER A 27 -8.76 -20.53 2.89
N TYR A 28 -7.97 -20.31 1.85
CA TYR A 28 -8.38 -20.53 0.46
C TYR A 28 -7.18 -20.99 -0.38
N PRO A 29 -7.41 -21.85 -1.40
CA PRO A 29 -6.37 -22.30 -2.30
C PRO A 29 -5.68 -21.14 -3.00
N SER A 30 -4.36 -21.16 -3.09
CA SER A 30 -3.57 -20.12 -3.73
C SER A 30 -2.20 -20.66 -4.10
N SER A 31 -1.62 -20.20 -5.21
CA SER A 31 -0.21 -20.42 -5.49
C SER A 31 0.68 -19.58 -4.57
N LEU A 32 1.96 -19.94 -4.47
CA LEU A 32 2.93 -19.10 -3.74
C LEU A 32 3.16 -17.76 -4.45
N GLY A 33 3.10 -17.73 -5.77
CA GLY A 33 3.33 -16.52 -6.56
C GLY A 33 4.72 -15.93 -6.37
N ASP A 34 5.75 -16.78 -6.23
CA ASP A 34 7.13 -16.43 -5.87
C ASP A 34 7.99 -15.97 -7.06
N LYS A 35 7.37 -15.52 -8.14
CA LYS A 35 8.10 -15.01 -9.30
C LYS A 35 8.97 -13.80 -8.89
N TYR A 36 10.29 -13.99 -8.90
CA TYR A 36 11.33 -13.02 -8.54
C TYR A 36 11.46 -12.62 -7.07
N PHE A 37 10.66 -13.16 -6.16
CA PHE A 37 10.75 -12.90 -4.71
C PHE A 37 10.04 -14.02 -3.93
N GLN A 38 9.91 -13.89 -2.60
CA GLN A 38 9.45 -14.97 -1.71
C GLN A 38 7.96 -15.38 -1.88
N GLY A 39 7.16 -14.56 -2.55
CA GLY A 39 5.74 -14.87 -2.75
C GLY A 39 4.86 -14.66 -1.51
N GLY A 40 3.68 -15.26 -1.54
CA GLY A 40 2.67 -15.19 -0.48
C GLY A 40 1.66 -14.06 -0.65
N SER A 41 0.88 -13.82 0.42
CA SER A 41 -0.17 -12.80 0.45
C SER A 41 0.40 -11.38 0.33
N ARG A 42 -0.27 -10.49 -0.39
CA ARG A 42 0.23 -9.15 -0.74
C ARG A 42 -0.71 -8.04 -0.33
N SER A 43 -2.00 -8.23 -0.50
CA SER A 43 -3.02 -7.24 -0.17
C SER A 43 -3.25 -7.17 1.34
N THR A 44 -3.55 -5.99 1.87
CA THR A 44 -4.01 -5.82 3.24
C THR A 44 -5.54 -6.01 3.28
N PRO A 45 -6.08 -6.84 4.20
CA PRO A 45 -7.51 -6.96 4.37
C PRO A 45 -8.13 -5.64 4.83
N THR A 46 -9.28 -5.28 4.29
CA THR A 46 -10.02 -4.07 4.69
C THR A 46 -11.14 -4.44 5.65
N PHE A 47 -11.12 -3.85 6.84
CA PHE A 47 -12.21 -4.00 7.83
C PHE A 47 -13.16 -2.80 7.74
N ALA A 48 -14.45 -3.07 7.58
CA ALA A 48 -15.50 -2.05 7.63
C ALA A 48 -16.84 -2.63 8.05
N LYS A 49 -17.59 -1.94 8.89
CA LYS A 49 -18.96 -2.28 9.30
C LYS A 49 -19.15 -3.76 9.72
N GLY A 50 -18.19 -4.31 10.49
CA GLY A 50 -18.24 -5.69 10.94
C GLY A 50 -17.94 -6.75 9.88
N ARG A 51 -17.41 -6.35 8.74
CA ARG A 51 -17.00 -7.21 7.62
C ARG A 51 -15.53 -7.04 7.30
N ILE A 52 -14.95 -8.05 6.65
CA ILE A 52 -13.60 -8.04 6.13
C ILE A 52 -13.67 -8.31 4.64
N TYR A 53 -13.03 -7.45 3.87
CA TYR A 53 -12.85 -7.62 2.43
C TYR A 53 -11.41 -8.02 2.17
N LEU A 54 -11.23 -9.20 1.62
CA LEU A 54 -9.95 -9.86 1.42
C LEU A 54 -9.73 -10.13 -0.06
N LEU A 55 -8.67 -9.54 -0.63
CA LEU A 55 -8.26 -9.80 -2.01
C LEU A 55 -7.03 -10.71 -2.04
N GLY A 56 -7.15 -11.85 -2.68
CA GLY A 56 -6.04 -12.73 -2.99
C GLY A 56 -5.25 -12.25 -4.21
N HIS A 57 -3.96 -12.57 -4.26
CA HIS A 57 -3.07 -12.03 -5.30
C HIS A 57 -3.39 -12.54 -6.72
N GLU A 58 -4.10 -13.66 -6.85
CA GLU A 58 -4.55 -14.21 -8.14
C GLU A 58 -5.92 -13.65 -8.57
N GLY A 59 -6.63 -12.96 -7.67
CA GLY A 59 -7.89 -12.29 -7.96
C GLY A 59 -9.12 -12.72 -7.19
N PRO A 60 -9.10 -13.78 -6.33
CA PRO A 60 -10.28 -14.07 -5.52
C PRO A 60 -10.53 -12.94 -4.51
N LEU A 61 -11.75 -12.46 -4.45
CA LEU A 61 -12.21 -11.43 -3.53
C LEU A 61 -13.31 -12.00 -2.64
N PHE A 62 -13.10 -11.90 -1.33
CA PHE A 62 -14.00 -12.44 -0.31
C PHE A 62 -14.54 -11.34 0.59
N CYS A 63 -15.80 -11.47 0.98
CA CYS A 63 -16.39 -10.74 2.10
C CYS A 63 -16.68 -11.74 3.23
N LEU A 64 -16.12 -11.47 4.40
CA LEU A 64 -16.24 -12.32 5.58
C LEU A 64 -16.91 -11.56 6.71
N GLU A 65 -17.65 -12.26 7.58
CA GLU A 65 -18.07 -11.71 8.87
C GLU A 65 -16.83 -11.55 9.78
N ALA A 66 -16.56 -10.34 10.22
CA ALA A 66 -15.34 -10.04 10.99
C ALA A 66 -15.26 -10.76 12.35
N LYS A 67 -16.40 -11.07 12.97
CA LYS A 67 -16.46 -11.73 14.29
C LYS A 67 -16.12 -13.22 14.21
N THR A 68 -16.51 -13.90 13.13
CA THR A 68 -16.46 -15.36 13.02
C THR A 68 -15.59 -15.90 11.90
N GLY A 69 -15.23 -15.05 10.92
CA GLY A 69 -14.57 -15.48 9.68
C GLY A 69 -15.50 -16.17 8.68
N LYS A 70 -16.81 -16.22 8.95
CA LYS A 70 -17.77 -16.85 8.04
C LYS A 70 -17.84 -16.12 6.72
N LEU A 71 -17.77 -16.88 5.62
CA LEU A 71 -17.94 -16.35 4.26
C LEU A 71 -19.35 -15.81 4.06
N ILE A 72 -19.47 -14.56 3.62
CA ILE A 72 -20.74 -13.91 3.25
C ILE A 72 -20.92 -13.99 1.74
N TRP A 73 -19.95 -13.49 0.98
CA TRP A 73 -19.92 -13.63 -0.49
C TRP A 73 -18.47 -13.71 -0.99
N LYS A 74 -18.32 -14.22 -2.21
CA LYS A 74 -17.07 -14.26 -2.94
C LYS A 74 -17.29 -13.98 -4.42
N THR A 75 -16.27 -13.45 -5.07
CA THR A 75 -16.16 -13.33 -6.52
C THR A 75 -14.69 -13.42 -6.93
N HIS A 76 -14.41 -13.54 -8.21
CA HIS A 76 -13.04 -13.61 -8.72
C HIS A 76 -12.83 -12.52 -9.79
N LEU A 77 -11.85 -11.60 -9.55
CA LEU A 77 -11.64 -10.45 -10.42
C LEU A 77 -11.34 -10.84 -11.87
N VAL A 78 -10.65 -11.96 -12.10
CA VAL A 78 -10.31 -12.44 -13.45
C VAL A 78 -11.41 -13.32 -14.01
N GLU A 79 -11.80 -14.39 -13.30
CA GLU A 79 -12.67 -15.45 -13.81
C GLU A 79 -14.14 -15.00 -13.95
N ASP A 80 -14.64 -14.25 -12.94
CA ASP A 80 -16.04 -13.83 -12.90
C ASP A 80 -16.24 -12.43 -13.49
N LEU A 81 -15.23 -11.54 -13.36
CA LEU A 81 -15.37 -10.11 -13.65
C LEU A 81 -14.53 -9.64 -14.84
N GLY A 82 -13.81 -10.57 -15.51
CA GLY A 82 -13.06 -10.30 -16.74
C GLY A 82 -11.83 -9.40 -16.56
N GLY A 83 -11.33 -9.24 -15.34
CA GLY A 83 -10.14 -8.47 -15.03
C GLY A 83 -8.87 -9.16 -15.56
N ARG A 84 -7.76 -8.44 -15.48
CA ARG A 84 -6.44 -8.93 -15.86
C ARG A 84 -5.46 -8.84 -14.71
N CYS A 85 -5.00 -9.99 -14.23
CA CYS A 85 -4.07 -10.07 -13.14
C CYS A 85 -2.70 -9.48 -13.54
N PRO A 86 -2.17 -8.49 -12.78
CA PRO A 86 -0.85 -7.93 -13.07
C PRO A 86 0.26 -8.94 -12.79
N THR A 87 1.44 -8.71 -13.37
CA THR A 87 2.58 -9.65 -13.38
C THR A 87 2.95 -10.22 -12.00
N TRP A 88 2.88 -9.40 -10.95
CA TRP A 88 3.17 -9.80 -9.57
C TRP A 88 1.91 -10.04 -8.73
N GLY A 89 0.74 -10.18 -9.37
CA GLY A 89 -0.54 -10.39 -8.70
C GLY A 89 -1.12 -9.12 -8.09
N TYR A 90 -2.39 -9.15 -7.73
CA TYR A 90 -3.06 -8.06 -7.05
C TYR A 90 -2.49 -7.82 -5.65
N SER A 91 -2.13 -6.59 -5.32
CA SER A 91 -1.56 -6.21 -4.03
C SER A 91 -2.22 -5.00 -3.37
N GLY A 92 -2.95 -4.17 -4.12
CA GLY A 92 -3.75 -3.09 -3.57
C GLY A 92 -4.86 -3.63 -2.66
N ALA A 93 -5.06 -2.99 -1.50
CA ALA A 93 -6.16 -3.32 -0.61
C ALA A 93 -7.51 -2.90 -1.24
N PRO A 94 -8.59 -3.68 -1.06
CA PRO A 94 -9.94 -3.22 -1.41
C PRO A 94 -10.28 -1.92 -0.66
N LEU A 95 -10.72 -0.90 -1.37
CA LEU A 95 -11.16 0.35 -0.76
C LEU A 95 -12.63 0.22 -0.35
N PHE A 96 -12.95 0.44 0.92
CA PHE A 96 -14.34 0.57 1.38
C PHE A 96 -14.71 2.04 1.56
N TYR A 97 -15.78 2.48 0.89
CA TYR A 97 -16.36 3.80 1.11
C TYR A 97 -17.86 3.80 0.78
N LYS A 98 -18.71 4.38 1.64
CA LYS A 98 -20.18 4.51 1.46
C LYS A 98 -20.84 3.21 0.95
N ASP A 99 -20.60 2.10 1.63
CA ASP A 99 -21.15 0.79 1.28
C ASP A 99 -20.74 0.24 -0.09
N THR A 100 -19.63 0.77 -0.62
CA THR A 100 -19.04 0.36 -1.89
C THR A 100 -17.63 -0.18 -1.65
N ILE A 101 -17.29 -1.28 -2.32
CA ILE A 101 -15.93 -1.81 -2.43
C ILE A 101 -15.38 -1.46 -3.79
N ILE A 102 -14.22 -0.80 -3.81
CA ILE A 102 -13.52 -0.45 -5.05
C ILE A 102 -12.21 -1.23 -5.13
N VAL A 103 -11.97 -1.84 -6.29
CA VAL A 103 -10.76 -2.62 -6.59
C VAL A 103 -10.25 -2.33 -7.99
N GLN A 104 -8.93 -2.42 -8.18
CA GLN A 104 -8.33 -2.43 -9.50
C GLN A 104 -8.43 -3.85 -10.07
N THR A 105 -9.14 -4.01 -11.17
CA THR A 105 -9.26 -5.29 -11.89
C THR A 105 -8.23 -5.41 -13.01
N GLY A 106 -7.78 -4.29 -13.56
CA GLY A 106 -7.01 -4.25 -14.80
C GLY A 106 -7.83 -4.64 -16.03
N GLY A 107 -7.34 -4.29 -17.21
CA GLY A 107 -7.98 -4.62 -18.49
C GLY A 107 -8.70 -3.46 -19.15
N LYS A 108 -8.92 -3.58 -20.45
CA LYS A 108 -9.43 -2.50 -21.31
C LYS A 108 -10.91 -2.18 -21.08
N ASP A 109 -11.68 -3.17 -20.63
CA ASP A 109 -13.14 -3.07 -20.51
C ASP A 109 -13.59 -2.66 -19.10
N GLY A 110 -12.77 -1.87 -18.43
CA GLY A 110 -13.02 -1.37 -17.08
C GLY A 110 -12.01 -1.92 -16.08
N SER A 111 -10.96 -1.15 -15.86
CA SER A 111 -9.85 -1.51 -14.99
C SER A 111 -10.08 -1.20 -13.51
N LEU A 112 -11.13 -0.42 -13.22
CA LEU A 112 -11.58 -0.05 -11.88
C LEU A 112 -13.03 -0.49 -11.71
N LEU A 113 -13.31 -1.19 -10.63
CA LEU A 113 -14.60 -1.79 -10.37
C LEU A 113 -15.14 -1.38 -9.01
N ALA A 114 -16.38 -0.95 -8.96
CA ALA A 114 -17.13 -0.75 -7.73
C ALA A 114 -18.16 -1.85 -7.54
N LEU A 115 -18.14 -2.46 -6.37
CA LEU A 115 -19.06 -3.50 -5.95
C LEU A 115 -19.88 -3.03 -4.76
N ASP A 116 -21.12 -3.43 -4.67
CA ASP A 116 -21.93 -3.29 -3.47
C ASP A 116 -21.31 -4.13 -2.33
N ALA A 117 -21.00 -3.47 -1.24
CA ALA A 117 -20.26 -4.09 -0.13
C ALA A 117 -21.06 -5.22 0.55
N GLU A 118 -22.38 -5.22 0.45
CA GLU A 118 -23.24 -6.21 1.08
C GLU A 118 -23.37 -7.49 0.25
N SER A 119 -23.53 -7.33 -1.06
CA SER A 119 -23.85 -8.44 -1.97
C SER A 119 -22.70 -8.85 -2.90
N GLY A 120 -21.66 -8.02 -3.04
CA GLY A 120 -20.58 -8.22 -4.01
C GLY A 120 -20.98 -7.99 -5.47
N LYS A 121 -22.17 -7.45 -5.73
CA LYS A 121 -22.65 -7.16 -7.09
C LYS A 121 -22.01 -5.90 -7.64
N GLU A 122 -21.72 -5.90 -8.94
CA GLU A 122 -21.20 -4.72 -9.64
C GLU A 122 -22.18 -3.55 -9.58
N ILE A 123 -21.67 -2.37 -9.20
CA ILE A 123 -22.39 -1.09 -9.24
C ILE A 123 -22.02 -0.34 -10.51
N TRP A 124 -20.72 -0.20 -10.75
CA TRP A 124 -20.15 0.42 -11.93
C TRP A 124 -18.76 -0.09 -12.22
N ARG A 125 -18.32 0.16 -13.44
CA ARG A 125 -16.98 -0.14 -13.92
C ARG A 125 -16.45 1.04 -14.75
N GLY A 126 -15.14 1.33 -14.63
CA GLY A 126 -14.51 2.48 -15.30
C GLY A 126 -13.03 2.24 -15.56
N GLY A 127 -12.40 3.23 -16.22
CA GLY A 127 -11.00 3.15 -16.60
C GLY A 127 -10.72 2.14 -17.72
N GLY A 128 -9.47 2.03 -18.14
CA GLY A 128 -9.04 1.15 -19.24
C GLY A 128 -7.57 0.77 -19.18
N ALA A 129 -6.88 1.07 -18.06
CA ALA A 129 -5.46 0.73 -17.86
C ALA A 129 -5.31 -0.64 -17.19
N GLU A 130 -4.11 -1.21 -17.27
CA GLU A 130 -3.77 -2.38 -16.47
C GLU A 130 -3.63 -2.00 -14.99
N ALA A 131 -3.87 -2.95 -14.09
CA ALA A 131 -3.79 -2.70 -12.66
C ALA A 131 -2.34 -2.37 -12.23
N GLY A 132 -2.23 -1.38 -11.33
CA GLY A 132 -1.01 -1.16 -10.54
C GLY A 132 -1.02 -1.97 -9.26
N TYR A 133 -0.17 -1.58 -8.31
CA TYR A 133 0.03 -2.33 -7.06
C TYR A 133 -0.33 -1.52 -5.82
N ALA A 134 -0.52 -0.20 -5.94
CA ALA A 134 -1.03 0.66 -4.89
C ALA A 134 -2.53 0.47 -4.67
N SER A 135 -3.02 0.76 -3.48
CA SER A 135 -4.45 0.71 -3.19
C SER A 135 -5.18 1.92 -3.80
N PRO A 136 -6.39 1.77 -4.33
CA PRO A 136 -7.23 2.92 -4.66
C PRO A 136 -7.57 3.68 -3.37
N TYR A 137 -7.81 4.99 -3.47
CA TYR A 137 -8.23 5.79 -2.32
C TYR A 137 -9.22 6.89 -2.72
N ILE A 138 -9.97 7.40 -1.73
CA ILE A 138 -10.88 8.53 -1.92
C ILE A 138 -10.12 9.84 -1.74
N ARG A 139 -10.22 10.71 -2.74
CA ARG A 139 -9.86 12.12 -2.63
C ARG A 139 -11.13 12.92 -2.29
N ALA A 140 -11.05 13.69 -1.20
CA ALA A 140 -12.15 14.54 -0.76
C ALA A 140 -12.25 15.76 -1.68
N SER A 141 -13.05 15.63 -2.73
CA SER A 141 -13.39 16.67 -3.71
C SER A 141 -14.90 16.80 -3.85
N ASN A 142 -15.37 17.76 -4.60
CA ASN A 142 -16.79 17.89 -4.92
C ASN A 142 -16.98 17.98 -6.46
N PRO A 143 -17.45 16.89 -7.12
CA PRO A 143 -17.85 15.58 -6.55
C PRO A 143 -16.65 14.76 -6.04
N LEU A 144 -16.94 13.77 -5.19
CA LEU A 144 -15.93 12.82 -4.66
C LEU A 144 -15.21 12.09 -5.79
N GLU A 145 -13.93 11.85 -5.59
CA GLU A 145 -13.06 11.19 -6.56
C GLU A 145 -12.40 9.94 -6.00
N VAL A 146 -12.20 8.96 -6.88
CA VAL A 146 -11.36 7.80 -6.64
C VAL A 146 -10.05 8.01 -7.39
N VAL A 147 -8.95 7.91 -6.67
CA VAL A 147 -7.60 7.97 -7.24
C VAL A 147 -7.02 6.58 -7.32
N VAL A 148 -6.43 6.27 -8.45
CA VAL A 148 -5.80 4.98 -8.75
C VAL A 148 -4.40 5.22 -9.28
N PHE A 149 -3.42 4.50 -8.75
CA PHE A 149 -2.09 4.44 -9.31
C PHE A 149 -1.95 3.11 -10.07
N ASN A 150 -2.29 3.17 -11.35
CA ASN A 150 -2.30 2.03 -12.27
C ASN A 150 -0.94 1.88 -13.00
N GLN A 151 -0.87 0.94 -13.96
CA GLN A 151 0.34 0.71 -14.74
C GLN A 151 0.85 1.97 -15.45
N ASP A 152 -0.04 2.80 -15.99
CA ASP A 152 0.31 3.97 -16.82
C ASP A 152 0.60 5.21 -15.96
N GLY A 153 0.16 5.23 -14.69
CA GLY A 153 0.32 6.37 -13.80
C GLY A 153 -0.92 6.62 -12.96
N ILE A 154 -1.21 7.89 -12.66
CA ILE A 154 -2.41 8.29 -11.92
C ILE A 154 -3.59 8.36 -12.87
N SER A 155 -4.72 7.80 -12.44
CA SER A 155 -6.04 8.10 -13.00
C SER A 155 -6.99 8.52 -11.88
N ILE A 156 -7.81 9.54 -12.15
CA ILE A 156 -8.77 10.12 -11.24
C ILE A 156 -10.17 9.90 -11.82
N HIS A 157 -11.04 9.29 -11.03
CA HIS A 157 -12.38 8.88 -11.46
C HIS A 157 -13.46 9.50 -10.58
N ASP A 158 -14.63 9.74 -11.15
CA ASP A 158 -15.82 10.09 -10.40
C ASP A 158 -16.27 8.88 -9.56
N PHE A 159 -16.41 9.07 -8.24
CA PHE A 159 -16.81 7.99 -7.33
C PHE A 159 -18.21 7.43 -7.66
N SER A 160 -19.11 8.25 -8.18
CA SER A 160 -20.52 7.86 -8.37
C SER A 160 -20.74 6.90 -9.55
N ASN A 161 -19.84 6.93 -10.54
CA ASN A 161 -20.06 6.21 -11.81
C ASN A 161 -18.79 5.64 -12.45
N GLY A 162 -17.61 5.84 -11.85
CA GLY A 162 -16.34 5.33 -12.35
C GLY A 162 -15.77 6.05 -13.57
N LYS A 163 -16.44 7.12 -14.05
CA LYS A 163 -15.96 7.86 -15.22
C LYS A 163 -14.60 8.49 -14.95
N GLU A 164 -13.63 8.19 -15.81
CA GLU A 164 -12.32 8.82 -15.75
C GLU A 164 -12.43 10.32 -16.05
N LYS A 165 -11.88 11.16 -15.18
CA LYS A 165 -11.87 12.60 -15.25
C LYS A 165 -10.56 13.14 -15.77
N SER A 166 -9.44 12.55 -15.28
CA SER A 166 -8.11 13.01 -15.64
C SER A 166 -7.05 11.93 -15.39
N THR A 167 -5.91 12.09 -16.04
CA THR A 167 -4.76 11.19 -15.90
C THR A 167 -3.45 11.97 -15.84
N TYR A 168 -2.44 11.35 -15.19
CA TYR A 168 -1.05 11.78 -15.28
C TYR A 168 -0.17 10.56 -15.58
N GLN A 169 0.60 10.64 -16.66
CA GLN A 169 1.47 9.55 -17.13
C GLN A 169 2.72 9.40 -16.25
N HIS A 170 2.83 8.27 -15.57
CA HIS A 170 3.97 7.94 -14.70
C HIS A 170 4.31 6.45 -14.81
N ARG A 171 4.57 5.98 -16.03
CA ARG A 171 4.85 4.59 -16.31
C ARG A 171 6.30 4.23 -15.99
N THR A 172 6.51 3.13 -15.28
CA THR A 172 7.84 2.57 -15.04
C THR A 172 8.23 1.55 -16.11
N ARG A 173 9.53 1.25 -16.21
CA ARG A 173 10.05 0.26 -17.17
C ARG A 173 9.42 -1.14 -17.02
N TYR A 174 8.99 -1.51 -15.83
CA TYR A 174 8.43 -2.83 -15.53
C TYR A 174 6.96 -2.78 -15.13
N ASP A 175 6.29 -1.66 -15.43
CA ASP A 175 4.87 -1.47 -15.11
C ASP A 175 4.55 -1.59 -13.60
N VAL A 176 5.51 -1.19 -12.75
CA VAL A 176 5.40 -1.26 -11.29
C VAL A 176 5.18 0.13 -10.71
N ASN A 177 3.93 0.41 -10.33
CA ASN A 177 3.50 1.55 -9.55
C ASN A 177 2.89 1.02 -8.26
N ALA A 178 3.67 1.02 -7.15
CA ALA A 178 3.30 0.33 -5.91
C ALA A 178 3.31 1.22 -4.67
N ALA A 179 4.20 2.21 -4.60
CA ALA A 179 4.19 3.19 -3.52
C ALA A 179 2.88 3.99 -3.57
N GLN A 180 2.16 4.08 -2.44
CA GLN A 180 0.92 4.85 -2.38
C GLN A 180 1.20 6.32 -2.68
N PRO A 181 0.49 6.97 -3.62
CA PRO A 181 0.58 8.40 -3.83
C PRO A 181 0.23 9.15 -2.55
N LEU A 182 0.97 10.21 -2.26
CA LEU A 182 0.76 11.05 -1.10
C LEU A 182 -0.21 12.17 -1.47
N ASP A 183 -1.45 12.11 -0.94
CA ASP A 183 -2.46 13.13 -1.12
C ASP A 183 -2.20 14.30 -0.17
N LEU A 184 -2.07 15.49 -0.72
CA LEU A 184 -1.82 16.75 -0.02
C LEU A 184 -2.96 17.75 -0.26
N GLY A 185 -4.17 17.26 -0.54
CA GLY A 185 -5.35 18.06 -0.88
C GLY A 185 -5.32 18.55 -2.33
N ASN A 186 -4.86 19.77 -2.57
CA ASN A 186 -4.75 20.31 -3.93
C ASN A 186 -3.45 19.89 -4.65
N LYS A 187 -2.61 19.11 -4.01
CA LYS A 187 -1.38 18.56 -4.60
C LYS A 187 -1.30 17.06 -4.36
N MET A 188 -0.51 16.39 -5.16
CA MET A 188 -0.23 14.97 -5.02
C MET A 188 1.23 14.69 -5.35
N LEU A 189 1.92 14.01 -4.45
CA LEU A 189 3.27 13.51 -4.71
C LEU A 189 3.17 12.04 -5.13
N VAL A 190 3.69 11.74 -6.32
CA VAL A 190 3.83 10.38 -6.83
C VAL A 190 5.29 10.01 -6.91
N ALA A 191 5.62 8.76 -6.59
CA ALA A 191 7.00 8.26 -6.71
C ALA A 191 6.99 6.79 -7.10
N SER A 192 7.95 6.40 -7.94
CA SER A 192 8.13 5.01 -8.35
C SER A 192 9.60 4.66 -8.43
N GLY A 193 9.91 3.37 -8.36
CA GLY A 193 11.24 2.83 -8.54
C GLY A 193 11.69 2.79 -10.01
N TYR A 194 12.71 2.00 -10.26
CA TYR A 194 13.23 1.71 -11.60
C TYR A 194 13.72 2.94 -12.39
N GLY A 195 14.22 3.95 -11.66
CA GLY A 195 14.71 5.19 -12.25
C GLY A 195 13.62 6.13 -12.79
N LYS A 196 12.35 5.89 -12.46
CA LYS A 196 11.25 6.78 -12.87
C LYS A 196 11.23 8.06 -12.03
N GLY A 197 11.59 7.97 -10.74
CA GLY A 197 11.63 9.14 -9.88
C GLY A 197 10.29 9.52 -9.28
N ALA A 198 10.14 10.80 -8.96
CA ALA A 198 8.96 11.38 -8.35
C ALA A 198 8.47 12.62 -9.11
N ALA A 199 7.20 12.97 -8.93
CA ALA A 199 6.58 14.18 -9.44
C ALA A 199 5.60 14.76 -8.43
N LEU A 200 5.62 16.08 -8.26
CA LEU A 200 4.58 16.81 -7.53
C LEU A 200 3.57 17.37 -8.55
N LEU A 201 2.33 17.04 -8.36
CA LEU A 201 1.21 17.44 -9.19
C LEU A 201 0.35 18.49 -8.47
N ASP A 202 -0.08 19.52 -9.21
CA ASP A 202 -1.15 20.44 -8.82
C ASP A 202 -2.47 19.88 -9.37
N LEU A 203 -3.47 19.75 -8.51
CA LEU A 203 -4.79 19.20 -8.80
C LEU A 203 -5.90 20.27 -8.68
N THR A 204 -5.56 21.55 -8.74
CA THR A 204 -6.54 22.65 -8.71
C THR A 204 -7.35 22.76 -9.99
N GLU A 205 -6.73 22.37 -11.11
CA GLU A 205 -7.39 22.32 -12.43
C GLU A 205 -7.86 20.89 -12.75
N PRO A 206 -8.80 20.71 -13.69
CA PRO A 206 -9.31 19.39 -14.05
C PRO A 206 -8.23 18.40 -14.51
N GLN A 207 -7.18 18.89 -15.17
CA GLN A 207 -6.02 18.06 -15.53
C GLN A 207 -4.86 18.34 -14.59
N PRO A 208 -4.22 17.28 -14.03
CA PRO A 208 -3.07 17.44 -13.18
C PRO A 208 -1.94 18.20 -13.88
N LYS A 209 -1.42 19.25 -13.25
CA LYS A 209 -0.29 20.02 -13.73
C LYS A 209 0.96 19.63 -12.95
N VAL A 210 2.03 19.32 -13.67
CA VAL A 210 3.32 19.03 -13.05
C VAL A 210 3.92 20.32 -12.49
N LEU A 211 4.20 20.35 -11.20
CA LEU A 211 4.94 21.44 -10.54
C LEU A 211 6.44 21.20 -10.65
N TRP A 212 6.88 19.97 -10.42
CA TRP A 212 8.24 19.51 -10.67
C TRP A 212 8.28 17.99 -10.86
N GLU A 213 9.34 17.50 -11.52
CA GLU A 213 9.76 16.11 -11.59
C GLU A 213 11.21 16.02 -11.10
N SER A 214 11.54 14.92 -10.42
CA SER A 214 12.87 14.69 -9.86
C SER A 214 13.22 13.20 -9.89
N ASP A 215 14.47 12.88 -10.22
CA ASP A 215 15.04 11.54 -10.12
C ASP A 215 15.83 11.30 -8.83
N GLU A 216 15.95 12.32 -7.98
CA GLU A 216 16.65 12.23 -6.69
C GLU A 216 16.02 11.22 -5.74
N VAL A 217 14.72 10.99 -5.86
CA VAL A 217 14.00 10.00 -5.05
C VAL A 217 13.22 9.04 -5.95
N ALA A 218 13.31 7.75 -5.67
CA ALA A 218 12.64 6.69 -6.43
C ALA A 218 12.17 5.61 -5.46
N CYS A 219 10.88 5.62 -5.12
CA CYS A 219 10.28 4.72 -4.13
C CYS A 219 9.61 3.55 -4.86
N GLN A 220 10.15 2.34 -4.73
CA GLN A 220 9.55 1.18 -5.38
C GLN A 220 8.27 0.72 -4.70
N MET A 221 8.28 0.54 -3.38
CA MET A 221 7.16 -0.06 -2.62
C MET A 221 6.77 0.75 -1.38
N ALA A 222 7.75 1.34 -0.69
CA ALA A 222 7.50 2.10 0.52
C ALA A 222 6.73 3.38 0.17
N SER A 223 5.56 3.54 0.77
CA SER A 223 4.77 4.77 0.64
C SER A 223 5.47 5.93 1.35
N LEU A 224 5.26 7.13 0.84
CA LEU A 224 5.78 8.36 1.43
C LEU A 224 4.89 8.80 2.60
N VAL A 225 5.49 9.48 3.56
CA VAL A 225 4.78 10.18 4.64
C VAL A 225 5.13 11.67 4.61
N TYR A 226 4.24 12.50 5.14
CA TYR A 226 4.35 13.97 5.10
C TYR A 226 4.35 14.56 6.51
N GLU A 227 5.29 15.48 6.74
CA GLU A 227 5.33 16.31 7.96
C GLU A 227 5.95 17.67 7.65
N GLY A 228 5.27 18.75 8.06
CA GLY A 228 5.81 20.10 8.10
C GLY A 228 6.36 20.67 6.78
N GLY A 229 5.83 20.28 5.61
CA GLY A 229 6.32 20.74 4.31
C GLY A 229 7.31 19.78 3.64
N PHE A 230 7.62 18.65 4.32
CA PHE A 230 8.60 17.67 3.85
C PHE A 230 7.96 16.30 3.66
N ALA A 231 8.45 15.57 2.67
CA ALA A 231 8.11 14.15 2.49
C ALA A 231 9.29 13.27 2.94
N PHE A 232 8.95 12.15 3.57
CA PHE A 232 9.93 11.16 4.00
C PHE A 232 9.58 9.80 3.39
N GLY A 233 10.59 9.01 3.04
CA GLY A 233 10.40 7.72 2.41
C GLY A 233 11.68 6.93 2.27
N ILE A 234 11.58 5.78 1.61
CA ILE A 234 12.73 4.94 1.28
C ILE A 234 13.01 5.06 -0.22
N HIS A 235 14.13 5.68 -0.58
CA HIS A 235 14.66 5.68 -1.93
C HIS A 235 15.33 4.34 -2.22
N GLY A 236 15.03 3.74 -3.36
CA GLY A 236 15.65 2.50 -3.81
C GLY A 236 14.67 1.45 -4.30
N GLN A 237 15.21 0.29 -4.64
CA GLN A 237 14.44 -0.85 -5.13
C GLN A 237 15.03 -2.17 -4.63
N ALA A 238 14.18 -3.18 -4.52
CA ALA A 238 14.59 -4.54 -4.17
C ALA A 238 15.50 -5.15 -5.26
N GLY A 239 16.36 -6.07 -4.85
CA GLY A 239 17.29 -6.77 -5.73
C GLY A 239 18.76 -6.50 -5.40
N ALA A 240 19.64 -6.59 -6.39
CA ALA A 240 21.09 -6.52 -6.21
C ALA A 240 21.62 -5.23 -5.57
N ASN A 241 20.88 -4.14 -5.67
CA ASN A 241 21.25 -2.83 -5.12
C ASN A 241 20.43 -2.42 -3.87
N SER A 242 19.71 -3.33 -3.24
CA SER A 242 18.90 -3.02 -2.06
C SER A 242 19.69 -2.39 -0.89
N ASN A 243 20.98 -2.72 -0.78
CA ASN A 243 21.89 -2.15 0.22
C ASN A 243 22.23 -0.66 -0.04
N ARG A 244 21.89 -0.12 -1.20
CA ARG A 244 22.07 1.31 -1.53
C ARG A 244 20.83 2.13 -1.21
N ALA A 245 19.74 1.49 -0.80
CA ALA A 245 18.53 2.18 -0.42
C ALA A 245 18.77 3.10 0.80
N THR A 246 18.11 4.26 0.80
CA THR A 246 18.24 5.28 1.85
C THR A 246 16.89 5.75 2.34
N LEU A 247 16.77 5.98 3.65
CA LEU A 247 15.74 6.84 4.21
C LEU A 247 16.08 8.28 3.82
N PHE A 248 15.12 9.07 3.42
CA PHE A 248 15.35 10.44 2.98
C PHE A 248 14.31 11.43 3.51
N CYS A 249 14.68 12.70 3.52
CA CYS A 249 13.83 13.87 3.64
C CYS A 249 13.87 14.64 2.32
N LEU A 250 12.70 14.95 1.76
CA LEU A 250 12.51 15.70 0.51
C LEU A 250 11.77 17.00 0.82
N ASP A 251 12.29 18.12 0.35
CA ASP A 251 11.56 19.38 0.31
C ASP A 251 10.48 19.31 -0.78
N LEU A 252 9.22 19.46 -0.37
CA LEU A 252 8.08 19.39 -1.30
C LEU A 252 7.98 20.59 -2.24
N MET A 253 8.48 21.76 -1.84
CA MET A 253 8.41 22.95 -2.69
C MET A 253 9.45 22.92 -3.81
N GLU A 254 10.65 22.41 -3.50
CA GLU A 254 11.78 22.40 -4.41
C GLU A 254 12.03 21.08 -5.12
N GLY A 255 11.45 19.97 -4.62
CA GLY A 255 11.59 18.62 -5.19
C GLY A 255 13.00 18.05 -5.02
N ARG A 256 13.77 18.53 -4.03
CA ARG A 256 15.14 18.09 -3.75
C ARG A 256 15.30 17.44 -2.41
N LYS A 257 16.20 16.48 -2.28
CA LYS A 257 16.57 15.88 -1.01
C LYS A 257 17.29 16.88 -0.11
N ILE A 258 16.87 16.94 1.14
CA ILE A 258 17.53 17.70 2.21
C ILE A 258 18.59 16.85 2.89
N TRP A 259 18.25 15.59 3.21
CA TRP A 259 19.17 14.61 3.78
C TRP A 259 18.77 13.18 3.38
N GLU A 260 19.72 12.26 3.47
CA GLU A 260 19.48 10.84 3.31
C GLU A 260 20.37 10.02 4.26
N GLU A 261 19.90 8.86 4.70
CA GLU A 261 20.59 7.95 5.59
C GLU A 261 20.47 6.51 5.16
N ARG A 262 21.54 5.75 5.25
CA ARG A 262 21.60 4.32 4.92
C ARG A 262 21.31 3.45 6.14
N GLY A 263 21.22 2.13 5.91
CA GLY A 263 21.09 1.15 6.98
C GLY A 263 19.70 0.54 7.13
N PHE A 264 18.74 0.96 6.32
CA PHE A 264 17.36 0.45 6.36
C PHE A 264 17.02 -0.53 5.24
N GLY A 265 17.91 -0.65 4.23
CA GLY A 265 17.60 -1.41 3.03
C GLY A 265 16.33 -0.89 2.35
N VAL A 266 15.63 -1.74 1.60
CA VAL A 266 14.31 -1.40 1.04
C VAL A 266 13.24 -1.67 2.11
N GLY A 267 13.34 -0.94 3.22
CA GLY A 267 12.40 -1.00 4.33
C GLY A 267 11.11 -0.23 4.09
N THR A 268 10.39 0.05 5.16
CA THR A 268 9.13 0.81 5.14
C THR A 268 9.13 1.89 6.22
N VAL A 269 8.34 2.93 6.02
CA VAL A 269 8.21 4.03 6.97
C VAL A 269 6.75 4.37 7.21
N ILE A 270 6.40 4.66 8.44
CA ILE A 270 5.13 5.29 8.83
C ILE A 270 5.42 6.52 9.70
N LEU A 271 4.47 7.45 9.74
CA LEU A 271 4.51 8.60 10.63
C LEU A 271 3.58 8.35 11.82
N VAL A 272 4.10 8.54 13.02
CA VAL A 272 3.34 8.50 14.28
C VAL A 272 3.69 9.79 15.04
N ASP A 273 2.71 10.65 15.17
CA ASP A 273 2.91 12.02 15.64
C ASP A 273 4.01 12.71 14.80
N ASP A 274 5.07 13.20 15.42
CA ASP A 274 6.24 13.83 14.81
C ASP A 274 7.44 12.88 14.63
N LYS A 275 7.21 11.57 14.65
CA LYS A 275 8.24 10.54 14.54
C LYS A 275 8.04 9.65 13.32
N LEU A 276 9.11 9.41 12.60
CA LEU A 276 9.18 8.34 11.62
C LEU A 276 9.44 7.03 12.36
N VAL A 277 8.60 6.04 12.12
CA VAL A 277 8.84 4.66 12.53
C VAL A 277 9.26 3.90 11.30
N VAL A 278 10.52 3.48 11.26
CA VAL A 278 11.15 2.85 10.11
C VAL A 278 11.40 1.38 10.41
N LEU A 279 10.80 0.49 9.65
CA LEU A 279 11.11 -0.94 9.69
C LEU A 279 12.07 -1.28 8.55
N SER A 280 13.29 -1.69 8.89
CA SER A 280 14.27 -2.10 7.90
C SER A 280 13.86 -3.41 7.22
N ASP A 281 14.38 -3.68 6.02
CA ASP A 281 14.14 -4.94 5.30
C ASP A 281 14.71 -6.16 6.05
N ARG A 282 15.56 -5.94 7.07
CA ARG A 282 16.14 -6.97 7.96
C ARG A 282 15.45 -7.07 9.32
N GLY A 283 14.41 -6.28 9.55
CA GLY A 283 13.56 -6.36 10.74
C GLY A 283 14.04 -5.56 11.94
N GLU A 284 14.91 -4.58 11.74
CA GLU A 284 15.19 -3.56 12.75
C GLU A 284 14.10 -2.49 12.71
N LEU A 285 13.58 -2.10 13.85
CA LEU A 285 12.66 -0.98 14.01
C LEU A 285 13.43 0.21 14.56
N ALA A 286 13.41 1.33 13.85
CA ALA A 286 14.01 2.58 14.29
C ALA A 286 12.96 3.66 14.49
N ILE A 287 13.18 4.51 15.48
CA ILE A 287 12.41 5.74 15.74
C ILE A 287 13.30 6.92 15.39
N VAL A 288 12.86 7.76 14.47
CA VAL A 288 13.60 8.89 13.93
C VAL A 288 12.75 10.16 14.02
N ASN A 289 13.31 11.31 14.36
CA ASN A 289 12.57 12.57 14.29
C ASN A 289 12.19 12.91 12.84
N ALA A 290 10.93 13.24 12.58
CA ALA A 290 10.45 13.72 11.28
C ALA A 290 10.83 15.19 11.09
N SER A 291 12.11 15.48 10.78
CA SER A 291 12.66 16.83 10.73
C SER A 291 13.54 17.03 9.50
N SER A 292 13.49 18.23 8.92
CA SER A 292 14.40 18.67 7.86
C SER A 292 15.77 19.11 8.36
N ALA A 293 15.96 19.29 9.67
CA ALA A 293 17.24 19.74 10.25
C ALA A 293 18.38 18.69 10.12
N GLY A 294 18.04 17.45 9.77
CA GLY A 294 18.98 16.35 9.59
C GLY A 294 18.43 15.05 10.18
N PHE A 295 19.11 13.95 9.85
CA PHE A 295 18.79 12.64 10.42
C PHE A 295 19.08 12.61 11.92
N ASN A 296 18.09 12.28 12.73
CA ASN A 296 18.22 12.14 14.17
C ASN A 296 17.46 10.91 14.66
N GLU A 297 18.20 9.81 14.87
CA GLU A 297 17.69 8.56 15.40
C GLU A 297 17.58 8.60 16.92
N LEU A 298 16.42 8.27 17.45
CA LEU A 298 16.12 8.24 18.88
C LEU A 298 16.30 6.85 19.49
N ALA A 299 15.98 5.81 18.71
CA ALA A 299 16.09 4.42 19.13
C ALA A 299 16.15 3.49 17.94
N ARG A 300 16.83 2.35 18.08
CA ARG A 300 16.84 1.24 17.12
C ARG A 300 16.96 -0.10 17.86
N PHE A 301 16.19 -1.09 17.44
CA PHE A 301 16.23 -2.42 18.02
C PHE A 301 15.72 -3.49 17.05
N GLN A 302 16.20 -4.71 17.17
CA GLN A 302 15.79 -5.83 16.34
C GLN A 302 14.44 -6.35 16.82
N VAL A 303 13.43 -6.34 15.96
CA VAL A 303 12.06 -6.81 16.27
C VAL A 303 11.67 -8.07 15.50
N LEU A 304 12.18 -8.23 14.28
CA LEU A 304 11.89 -9.35 13.39
C LEU A 304 13.20 -9.97 12.88
N GLY A 305 13.16 -11.25 12.60
CA GLY A 305 14.23 -11.93 11.87
C GLY A 305 14.03 -11.93 10.36
N GLY A 306 14.95 -12.57 9.64
CA GLY A 306 14.84 -12.78 8.20
C GLY A 306 15.27 -11.58 7.36
N LYS A 307 14.72 -11.51 6.15
CA LYS A 307 14.97 -10.45 5.16
C LYS A 307 13.69 -10.15 4.38
N ASN A 308 13.70 -9.05 3.63
CA ASN A 308 12.53 -8.61 2.83
C ASN A 308 11.29 -8.35 3.70
N ASN A 309 11.48 -7.73 4.88
CA ASN A 309 10.39 -7.32 5.74
C ASN A 309 9.77 -6.03 5.17
N TRP A 310 8.92 -6.17 4.15
CA TRP A 310 8.35 -5.05 3.38
C TRP A 310 6.95 -4.63 3.84
N THR A 311 6.37 -5.35 4.80
CA THR A 311 5.07 -4.97 5.37
C THR A 311 5.26 -3.78 6.31
N PRO A 312 4.61 -2.63 6.08
CA PRO A 312 4.70 -1.50 6.99
C PRO A 312 4.24 -1.89 8.40
N PRO A 313 4.90 -1.37 9.46
CA PRO A 313 4.40 -1.53 10.81
C PRO A 313 3.05 -0.83 10.95
N THR A 314 2.24 -1.29 11.90
CA THR A 314 0.95 -0.68 12.22
C THR A 314 0.96 -0.22 13.67
N TYR A 315 0.73 1.07 13.89
CA TYR A 315 0.57 1.64 15.22
C TYR A 315 -0.91 1.87 15.54
N THR A 316 -1.35 1.33 16.66
CA THR A 316 -2.73 1.53 17.13
C THR A 316 -2.83 1.32 18.63
N ASN A 317 -3.58 2.19 19.32
CA ASN A 317 -3.84 2.10 20.77
C ASN A 317 -2.57 1.89 21.61
N GLY A 318 -1.49 2.64 21.31
CA GLY A 318 -0.23 2.55 22.02
C GLY A 318 0.60 1.29 21.72
N ARG A 319 0.26 0.55 20.68
CA ARG A 319 0.98 -0.67 20.27
C ARG A 319 1.48 -0.60 18.85
N MET A 320 2.67 -1.14 18.65
CA MET A 320 3.30 -1.30 17.35
C MET A 320 3.25 -2.78 16.95
N HIS A 321 2.63 -3.06 15.82
CA HIS A 321 2.56 -4.39 15.24
C HIS A 321 3.51 -4.49 14.06
N CYS A 322 4.43 -5.45 14.10
CA CYS A 322 5.37 -5.72 13.03
C CYS A 322 5.21 -7.16 12.55
N ARG A 323 5.35 -7.38 11.25
CA ARG A 323 5.22 -8.70 10.64
C ARG A 323 6.39 -8.98 9.69
N SER A 324 6.98 -10.17 9.81
CA SER A 324 8.03 -10.63 8.90
C SER A 324 7.47 -11.30 7.64
N SER A 325 8.28 -11.37 6.60
CA SER A 325 8.00 -12.16 5.38
C SER A 325 7.89 -13.67 5.65
N SER A 326 8.51 -14.15 6.73
CA SER A 326 8.46 -15.55 7.15
C SER A 326 7.27 -15.92 8.05
N GLY A 327 6.37 -14.95 8.32
CA GLY A 327 5.14 -15.17 9.07
C GLY A 327 5.23 -14.90 10.58
N ALA A 328 6.39 -14.47 11.11
CA ALA A 328 6.46 -13.99 12.49
C ALA A 328 5.68 -12.68 12.63
N TRP A 329 4.94 -12.54 13.74
CA TRP A 329 4.23 -11.32 14.10
C TRP A 329 4.58 -10.94 15.54
N VAL A 330 4.92 -9.66 15.72
CA VAL A 330 5.33 -9.09 17.01
C VAL A 330 4.43 -7.90 17.34
N CYS A 331 4.01 -7.81 18.59
CA CYS A 331 3.29 -6.67 19.16
C CYS A 331 4.14 -6.06 20.27
N LEU A 332 4.52 -4.81 20.11
CA LEU A 332 5.30 -4.04 21.09
C LEU A 332 4.36 -3.08 21.83
N ASP A 333 4.47 -3.01 23.16
CA ASP A 333 3.83 -1.96 23.96
C ASP A 333 4.71 -0.71 23.91
N MET A 334 4.18 0.38 23.36
CA MET A 334 4.91 1.64 23.16
C MET A 334 4.63 2.68 24.26
N VAL A 335 3.71 2.37 25.19
CA VAL A 335 3.24 3.35 26.20
C VAL A 335 3.75 3.03 27.60
N ASN A 336 3.98 1.75 27.91
CA ASN A 336 4.43 1.30 29.23
C ASN A 336 5.81 0.63 29.13
N PRO A 337 6.91 1.40 29.20
CA PRO A 337 8.22 0.78 29.39
C PRO A 337 8.21 0.02 30.74
N LYS A 338 8.44 -1.28 30.69
CA LYS A 338 8.68 -2.10 31.90
C LYS A 338 10.10 -1.85 32.39
#